data_c41293c25c9b899da377ebe262ccaf8f
#
_entry.id   c41293c25c9b899da377ebe262ccaf8f
#
_cell.length_a   1.000
_cell.length_b   1.000
_cell.length_c   1.000
_cell.angle_alpha   90.00
_cell.angle_beta   90.00
_cell.angle_gamma   90.00
#
_symmetry.space_group_name_H-M   'P 1'
#
loop_
_entity.id
_entity.type
_entity.pdbx_description
1 polymer ?
#
loop_
_entity_poly.entity_id
_entity_poly.type
_entity_poly.pdbx_seq_one_letter_code
_entity_poly.pdbx_strand_id
1 'polypeptide(L)'
;MTLRVVNSGTGYEYLLRSVATNDGPTDAPSLSKYYDAKGTPPGRWLGSGLAGLNTENVVQDGEVTESQMAALYGEGLHPDADMKMSEGQKIKDVQLGRPFANFTNDVPVLVALRDAERRHRQTTGTLMGKQERAELVQNIGREFFIEEHGVEPQSGREIVNWVNGLKDNVRQSVSGFDLTFSPAKSVSVAWALSDEETARRIEKLHHQAVKEAMAWAEDNVLFTRSGKQGREQVKTKGVIASEFKHYDTRAGDPDLHSHVLVSNKVQAEDGRWLSLDSKALHKQAQAISHRYDSILNTLLSNEMGYTFTARDHGVNKEPTWEIEGVSESLMESFSKRRRGAEPVYKRLVEEFVAARGTTPNSVEVGRLWQEAILET
;
A
#
# COMPACT_ATOMS: atom_id res chain seq x y z
N MET A 1 -12.60 1.46 -2.91
CA MET A 1 -11.16 1.02 -2.90
C MET A 1 -10.32 1.98 -3.74
N THR A 2 -9.09 2.26 -3.32
CA THR A 2 -8.09 2.99 -4.12
C THR A 2 -6.95 2.07 -4.52
N LEU A 3 -6.25 2.39 -5.61
CA LEU A 3 -5.13 1.61 -6.13
C LEU A 3 -3.89 2.50 -6.24
N ARG A 4 -2.80 2.09 -5.60
CA ARG A 4 -1.50 2.76 -5.66
C ARG A 4 -0.41 1.80 -6.13
N VAL A 5 0.47 2.27 -7.01
CA VAL A 5 1.67 1.51 -7.41
C VAL A 5 2.73 1.62 -6.31
N VAL A 6 3.33 0.49 -5.95
CA VAL A 6 4.43 0.41 -4.99
C VAL A 6 5.71 0.00 -5.71
N ASN A 7 6.76 0.78 -5.49
CA ASN A 7 8.05 0.57 -6.12
C ASN A 7 8.95 -0.38 -5.32
N SER A 8 9.88 -1.03 -6.00
CA SER A 8 10.90 -1.88 -5.36
C SER A 8 11.84 -1.08 -4.44
N GLY A 9 12.60 -1.76 -3.64
CA GLY A 9 13.45 -1.16 -2.61
C GLY A 9 12.65 -0.85 -1.34
N THR A 10 12.41 0.42 -1.04
CA THR A 10 11.76 0.88 0.21
C THR A 10 10.30 1.28 0.05
N GLY A 11 9.72 1.08 -1.13
CA GLY A 11 8.37 1.55 -1.45
C GLY A 11 7.25 0.99 -0.56
N TYR A 12 7.45 -0.15 0.10
CA TYR A 12 6.51 -0.81 1.00
C TYR A 12 6.60 -0.31 2.47
N GLU A 13 7.70 0.38 2.86
CA GLU A 13 7.99 0.70 4.26
C GLU A 13 6.93 1.56 4.95
N TYR A 14 6.14 2.35 4.19
CA TYR A 14 5.09 3.16 4.78
C TYR A 14 4.01 2.33 5.49
N LEU A 15 3.79 1.09 5.05
CA LEU A 15 2.86 0.16 5.70
C LEU A 15 3.38 -0.35 7.04
N LEU A 16 4.70 -0.47 7.18
CA LEU A 16 5.33 -0.90 8.44
C LEU A 16 5.44 0.25 9.45
N ARG A 17 5.52 1.51 9.00
CA ARG A 17 5.65 2.69 9.89
C ARG A 17 4.39 2.93 10.72
N SER A 18 3.22 2.65 10.18
CA SER A 18 1.96 2.78 10.91
C SER A 18 1.82 1.74 12.04
N VAL A 19 2.53 0.61 11.95
CA VAL A 19 2.61 -0.40 13.01
C VAL A 19 3.48 0.08 14.20
N ALA A 20 4.40 1.00 13.97
CA ALA A 20 5.46 1.37 14.93
C ALA A 20 5.27 2.73 15.61
N THR A 21 4.33 3.58 15.18
CA THR A 21 4.19 4.94 15.73
C THR A 21 3.04 5.04 16.72
N ASN A 22 3.40 5.13 18.00
CA ASN A 22 2.53 5.44 19.12
C ASN A 22 2.25 6.96 19.24
N ASP A 23 2.32 7.71 18.13
CA ASP A 23 2.27 9.18 18.08
C ASP A 23 0.88 9.71 17.66
N GLY A 24 -0.20 9.12 18.18
CA GLY A 24 -1.56 9.62 17.98
C GLY A 24 -1.91 10.77 18.95
N PRO A 25 -2.76 11.74 18.56
CA PRO A 25 -3.21 12.80 19.45
C PRO A 25 -4.03 12.24 20.61
N THR A 26 -3.80 12.80 21.81
CA THR A 26 -4.33 12.34 23.11
C THR A 26 -5.84 12.49 23.31
N ASP A 27 -6.59 13.08 22.35
CA ASP A 27 -8.02 13.45 22.48
C ASP A 27 -8.99 12.64 21.61
N ALA A 28 -8.58 11.48 21.13
CA ALA A 28 -9.41 10.62 20.29
C ALA A 28 -10.51 9.87 21.09
N PRO A 29 -11.66 9.49 20.47
CA PRO A 29 -12.71 8.70 21.10
C PRO A 29 -12.22 7.38 21.69
N SER A 30 -12.93 6.83 22.65
CA SER A 30 -12.49 5.70 23.52
C SER A 30 -11.98 4.44 22.79
N LEU A 31 -12.44 4.18 21.56
CA LEU A 31 -12.02 3.03 20.75
C LEU A 31 -10.68 3.26 20.07
N SER A 32 -10.40 4.46 19.55
CA SER A 32 -9.08 4.76 19.01
C SER A 32 -8.02 4.68 20.12
N LYS A 33 -8.32 5.11 21.35
CA LYS A 33 -7.43 4.93 22.53
C LYS A 33 -7.14 3.46 22.85
N TYR A 34 -8.08 2.57 22.60
CA TYR A 34 -7.89 1.13 22.80
C TYR A 34 -6.91 0.55 21.78
N TYR A 35 -7.00 0.96 20.51
CA TYR A 35 -6.08 0.52 19.47
C TYR A 35 -4.73 1.23 19.55
N ASP A 36 -4.69 2.51 19.92
CA ASP A 36 -3.46 3.27 20.19
C ASP A 36 -2.65 2.64 21.34
N ALA A 37 -3.33 2.18 22.39
CA ALA A 37 -2.69 1.53 23.54
C ALA A 37 -2.12 0.13 23.22
N LYS A 38 -2.65 -0.58 22.19
CA LYS A 38 -2.20 -1.91 21.76
C LYS A 38 -1.29 -1.90 20.54
N GLY A 39 -1.13 -0.76 19.86
CA GLY A 39 -0.44 -0.63 18.58
C GLY A 39 -1.28 -1.14 17.40
N THR A 40 -0.95 -0.70 16.19
CA THR A 40 -1.55 -1.24 14.96
C THR A 40 -1.17 -2.71 14.83
N PRO A 41 -2.13 -3.63 14.55
CA PRO A 41 -1.82 -5.05 14.44
C PRO A 41 -0.81 -5.31 13.33
N PRO A 42 0.04 -6.34 13.48
CA PRO A 42 0.98 -6.73 12.45
C PRO A 42 0.24 -7.11 11.16
N GLY A 43 0.90 -6.91 10.02
CA GLY A 43 0.40 -7.35 8.73
C GLY A 43 0.12 -8.85 8.70
N ARG A 44 -0.82 -9.28 7.86
CA ARG A 44 -1.22 -10.67 7.67
C ARG A 44 -1.09 -11.09 6.21
N TRP A 45 -0.59 -12.31 5.98
CA TRP A 45 -0.51 -12.88 4.64
C TRP A 45 -1.89 -13.21 4.09
N LEU A 46 -2.11 -12.93 2.81
CA LEU A 46 -3.36 -13.10 2.10
C LEU A 46 -3.09 -13.57 0.66
N GLY A 47 -4.03 -14.35 0.11
CA GLY A 47 -4.05 -14.75 -1.29
C GLY A 47 -3.70 -16.21 -1.52
N SER A 48 -4.31 -16.79 -2.55
CA SER A 48 -4.15 -18.23 -2.87
C SER A 48 -2.77 -18.56 -3.45
N GLY A 49 -2.05 -17.57 -3.98
CA GLY A 49 -0.68 -17.71 -4.48
C GLY A 49 0.37 -18.05 -3.42
N LEU A 50 0.04 -17.91 -2.13
CA LEU A 50 0.92 -18.34 -1.02
C LEU A 50 1.32 -19.79 -1.13
N ALA A 51 0.42 -20.65 -1.60
CA ALA A 51 0.70 -22.08 -1.81
C ALA A 51 1.87 -22.34 -2.76
N GLY A 52 2.11 -21.43 -3.72
CA GLY A 52 3.23 -21.52 -4.67
C GLY A 52 4.61 -21.25 -4.07
N LEU A 53 4.68 -20.75 -2.84
CA LEU A 53 5.94 -20.50 -2.13
C LEU A 53 6.53 -21.79 -1.53
N ASN A 54 5.71 -22.82 -1.31
CA ASN A 54 6.15 -24.08 -0.72
C ASN A 54 6.94 -23.92 0.59
N THR A 55 6.36 -23.16 1.52
CA THR A 55 6.92 -22.93 2.86
C THR A 55 5.81 -22.97 3.91
N GLU A 56 6.15 -23.34 5.14
CA GLU A 56 5.24 -23.34 6.29
C GLU A 56 5.23 -22.00 7.03
N ASN A 57 6.19 -21.11 6.74
CA ASN A 57 6.33 -19.83 7.42
C ASN A 57 5.46 -18.71 6.83
N VAL A 58 4.98 -18.87 5.59
CA VAL A 58 4.17 -17.89 4.88
C VAL A 58 2.84 -18.53 4.51
N VAL A 59 1.91 -18.46 5.43
CA VAL A 59 0.59 -19.09 5.33
C VAL A 59 -0.53 -18.05 5.44
N GLN A 60 -1.70 -18.41 4.95
CA GLN A 60 -2.89 -17.56 5.06
C GLN A 60 -3.12 -17.11 6.52
N ASP A 61 -3.35 -15.82 6.74
CA ASP A 61 -3.50 -15.16 8.04
C ASP A 61 -2.26 -15.22 8.96
N GLY A 62 -1.14 -15.78 8.49
CA GLY A 62 0.15 -15.73 9.18
C GLY A 62 0.68 -14.29 9.28
N GLU A 63 1.47 -14.02 10.32
CA GLU A 63 2.06 -12.70 10.53
C GLU A 63 3.13 -12.38 9.48
N VAL A 64 3.15 -11.13 9.04
CA VAL A 64 4.13 -10.61 8.08
C VAL A 64 5.28 -9.97 8.82
N THR A 65 6.51 -10.39 8.55
CA THR A 65 7.72 -9.80 9.14
C THR A 65 8.35 -8.75 8.22
N GLU A 66 9.14 -7.83 8.80
CA GLU A 66 9.88 -6.80 8.04
C GLU A 66 10.87 -7.44 7.04
N SER A 67 11.56 -8.51 7.42
CA SER A 67 12.48 -9.23 6.53
C SER A 67 11.75 -9.86 5.34
N GLN A 68 10.57 -10.45 5.56
CA GLN A 68 9.74 -11.01 4.49
C GLN A 68 9.24 -9.93 3.53
N MET A 69 8.86 -8.75 4.03
CA MET A 69 8.49 -7.60 3.20
C MET A 69 9.67 -7.09 2.37
N ALA A 70 10.86 -6.98 2.99
CA ALA A 70 12.09 -6.58 2.31
C ALA A 70 12.45 -7.56 1.18
N ALA A 71 12.38 -8.86 1.45
CA ALA A 71 12.66 -9.90 0.47
C ALA A 71 11.68 -9.82 -0.72
N LEU A 72 10.37 -9.82 -0.45
CA LEU A 72 9.36 -9.89 -1.51
C LEU A 72 9.19 -8.58 -2.27
N TYR A 73 8.92 -7.49 -1.55
CA TYR A 73 8.58 -6.20 -2.16
C TYR A 73 9.81 -5.31 -2.40
N GLY A 74 10.87 -5.50 -1.63
CA GLY A 74 12.14 -4.80 -1.86
C GLY A 74 12.91 -5.39 -3.03
N GLU A 75 13.11 -6.71 -3.02
CA GLU A 75 14.06 -7.39 -3.89
C GLU A 75 13.40 -8.36 -4.91
N GLY A 76 12.14 -8.72 -4.75
CA GLY A 76 11.45 -9.70 -5.61
C GLY A 76 11.88 -11.14 -5.36
N LEU A 77 12.31 -11.43 -4.13
CA LEU A 77 12.73 -12.74 -3.65
C LEU A 77 11.58 -13.46 -2.93
N HIS A 78 11.80 -14.73 -2.66
CA HIS A 78 10.96 -15.50 -1.75
C HIS A 78 10.90 -14.82 -0.38
N PRO A 79 9.73 -14.71 0.29
CA PRO A 79 9.66 -14.06 1.60
C PRO A 79 10.64 -14.63 2.64
N ASP A 80 10.87 -15.95 2.64
CA ASP A 80 11.85 -16.60 3.52
C ASP A 80 13.27 -16.63 2.92
N ALA A 81 13.62 -15.68 2.06
CA ALA A 81 14.92 -15.67 1.39
C ALA A 81 16.10 -15.67 2.37
N ASP A 82 16.02 -14.88 3.45
CA ASP A 82 17.08 -14.81 4.47
C ASP A 82 17.30 -16.16 5.13
N MET A 83 16.25 -16.85 5.54
CA MET A 83 16.33 -18.18 6.12
C MET A 83 16.94 -19.19 5.15
N LYS A 84 16.41 -19.25 3.90
CA LYS A 84 16.88 -20.17 2.86
C LYS A 84 18.35 -19.92 2.49
N MET A 85 18.79 -18.66 2.44
CA MET A 85 20.19 -18.32 2.19
C MET A 85 21.10 -18.67 3.37
N SER A 86 20.63 -18.52 4.61
CA SER A 86 21.38 -18.98 5.79
C SER A 86 21.56 -20.51 5.82
N GLU A 87 20.65 -21.24 5.21
CA GLU A 87 20.73 -22.71 4.98
C GLU A 87 21.60 -23.09 3.76
N GLY A 88 22.24 -22.12 3.11
CA GLY A 88 23.19 -22.34 2.02
C GLY A 88 22.59 -22.24 0.60
N GLN A 89 21.32 -21.86 0.45
CA GLN A 89 20.76 -21.61 -0.87
C GLN A 89 21.37 -20.31 -1.48
N LYS A 90 21.50 -20.30 -2.79
CA LYS A 90 22.00 -19.11 -3.50
C LYS A 90 20.84 -18.18 -3.83
N ILE A 91 21.13 -16.88 -3.96
CA ILE A 91 20.13 -15.86 -4.30
C ILE A 91 19.27 -16.22 -5.53
N LYS A 92 19.86 -16.89 -6.53
CA LYS A 92 19.13 -17.33 -7.73
C LYS A 92 18.06 -18.39 -7.42
N ASP A 93 18.25 -19.18 -6.35
CA ASP A 93 17.38 -20.28 -5.98
C ASP A 93 16.16 -19.77 -5.17
N VAL A 94 16.30 -18.60 -4.52
CA VAL A 94 15.22 -17.91 -3.77
C VAL A 94 14.55 -16.80 -4.58
N GLN A 95 14.94 -16.61 -5.84
CA GLN A 95 14.41 -15.54 -6.68
C GLN A 95 13.08 -15.93 -7.32
N LEU A 96 12.07 -15.07 -7.21
CA LEU A 96 10.77 -15.26 -7.84
C LEU A 96 10.78 -14.68 -9.27
N GLY A 97 11.21 -15.54 -10.21
CA GLY A 97 11.30 -15.17 -11.62
C GLY A 97 12.41 -14.16 -11.94
N ARG A 98 12.17 -13.23 -12.87
CA ARG A 98 13.16 -12.22 -13.24
C ARG A 98 13.35 -11.20 -12.11
N PRO A 99 14.60 -10.76 -11.82
CA PRO A 99 14.83 -9.68 -10.86
C PRO A 99 14.04 -8.43 -11.23
N PHE A 100 13.80 -7.55 -10.27
CA PHE A 100 13.31 -6.20 -10.57
C PHE A 100 14.35 -5.48 -11.44
N ALA A 101 13.88 -4.80 -12.49
CA ALA A 101 14.77 -4.04 -13.36
C ALA A 101 15.40 -2.88 -12.58
N ASN A 102 16.68 -2.66 -12.80
CA ASN A 102 17.40 -1.57 -12.18
C ASN A 102 17.67 -0.47 -13.19
N PHE A 103 17.26 0.74 -12.88
CA PHE A 103 17.38 1.94 -13.71
C PHE A 103 18.36 2.97 -13.13
N THR A 104 19.14 2.60 -12.09
CA THR A 104 20.02 3.53 -11.37
C THR A 104 21.43 3.64 -11.95
N ASN A 105 21.72 2.98 -13.09
CA ASN A 105 23.08 2.88 -13.63
C ASN A 105 23.74 4.23 -13.95
N ASP A 106 22.93 5.27 -14.21
CA ASP A 106 23.42 6.60 -14.56
C ASP A 106 23.58 7.53 -13.32
N VAL A 107 23.34 7.03 -12.12
CA VAL A 107 23.46 7.80 -10.87
C VAL A 107 24.53 7.17 -9.98
N PRO A 108 25.76 7.72 -9.93
CA PRO A 108 26.92 7.08 -9.30
C PRO A 108 26.70 6.68 -7.85
N VAL A 109 26.12 7.54 -7.02
CA VAL A 109 25.84 7.21 -5.60
C VAL A 109 24.87 6.03 -5.47
N LEU A 110 23.84 5.92 -6.33
CA LEU A 110 22.89 4.82 -6.28
C LEU A 110 23.53 3.50 -6.76
N VAL A 111 24.48 3.58 -7.68
CA VAL A 111 25.31 2.43 -8.10
C VAL A 111 26.17 1.97 -6.94
N ALA A 112 26.87 2.89 -6.26
CA ALA A 112 27.73 2.58 -5.13
C ALA A 112 26.97 1.94 -3.97
N LEU A 113 25.78 2.46 -3.63
CA LEU A 113 24.90 1.90 -2.59
C LEU A 113 24.47 0.47 -2.96
N ARG A 114 23.99 0.25 -4.16
CA ARG A 114 23.59 -1.09 -4.63
C ARG A 114 24.76 -2.08 -4.60
N ASP A 115 25.94 -1.65 -5.00
CA ASP A 115 27.11 -2.52 -5.01
C ASP A 115 27.58 -2.87 -3.60
N ALA A 116 27.41 -1.96 -2.64
CA ALA A 116 27.68 -2.22 -1.23
C ALA A 116 26.65 -3.19 -0.63
N GLU A 117 25.36 -3.04 -0.91
CA GLU A 117 24.31 -3.98 -0.52
C GLU A 117 24.55 -5.37 -1.10
N ARG A 118 24.99 -5.45 -2.35
CA ARG A 118 25.36 -6.71 -3.00
C ARG A 118 26.57 -7.37 -2.32
N ARG A 119 27.62 -6.60 -1.98
CA ARG A 119 28.78 -7.12 -1.23
C ARG A 119 28.40 -7.62 0.14
N HIS A 120 27.57 -6.87 0.90
CA HIS A 120 27.05 -7.32 2.18
C HIS A 120 26.38 -8.69 2.06
N ARG A 121 25.46 -8.84 1.12
CA ARG A 121 24.76 -10.12 0.88
C ARG A 121 25.71 -11.25 0.48
N GLN A 122 26.73 -10.98 -0.32
CA GLN A 122 27.74 -11.98 -0.69
C GLN A 122 28.57 -12.44 0.52
N THR A 123 28.80 -11.55 1.48
CA THR A 123 29.64 -11.80 2.66
C THR A 123 28.84 -12.47 3.79
N THR A 124 27.61 -11.97 4.05
CA THR A 124 26.80 -12.42 5.20
C THR A 124 25.79 -13.50 4.86
N GLY A 125 25.41 -13.62 3.57
CA GLY A 125 24.31 -14.49 3.12
C GLY A 125 22.92 -13.96 3.43
N THR A 126 22.80 -12.75 4.03
CA THR A 126 21.52 -12.15 4.45
C THR A 126 21.27 -10.81 3.75
N LEU A 127 20.02 -10.38 3.75
CA LEU A 127 19.67 -9.03 3.35
C LEU A 127 20.12 -8.03 4.43
N MET A 128 20.54 -6.83 3.98
CA MET A 128 20.96 -5.77 4.90
C MET A 128 19.76 -5.25 5.70
N GLY A 129 19.92 -5.17 7.02
CA GLY A 129 18.93 -4.63 7.93
C GLY A 129 18.71 -3.13 7.72
N LYS A 130 17.58 -2.61 8.21
CA LYS A 130 17.18 -1.20 8.02
C LYS A 130 18.19 -0.21 8.62
N GLN A 131 18.71 -0.50 9.81
CA GLN A 131 19.70 0.36 10.47
C GLN A 131 21.04 0.37 9.71
N GLU A 132 21.55 -0.80 9.33
CA GLU A 132 22.77 -0.93 8.53
C GLU A 132 22.65 -0.23 7.19
N ARG A 133 21.48 -0.34 6.53
CA ARG A 133 21.18 0.37 5.28
C ARG A 133 21.18 1.89 5.48
N ALA A 134 20.62 2.39 6.59
CA ALA A 134 20.60 3.82 6.89
C ALA A 134 22.03 4.35 7.11
N GLU A 135 22.87 3.62 7.83
CA GLU A 135 24.29 3.94 8.04
C GLU A 135 25.07 3.91 6.71
N LEU A 136 24.81 2.91 5.87
CA LEU A 136 25.42 2.81 4.54
C LEU A 136 25.08 4.03 3.67
N VAL A 137 23.80 4.44 3.66
CA VAL A 137 23.33 5.62 2.90
C VAL A 137 24.03 6.89 3.38
N GLN A 138 24.19 7.06 4.71
CA GLN A 138 24.89 8.22 5.26
C GLN A 138 26.37 8.21 4.90
N ASN A 139 27.05 7.08 5.02
CA ASN A 139 28.47 6.97 4.77
C ASN A 139 28.83 7.19 3.30
N ILE A 140 28.21 6.41 2.40
CA ILE A 140 28.46 6.54 0.95
C ILE A 140 27.89 7.86 0.43
N GLY A 141 26.67 8.22 0.84
CA GLY A 141 26.00 9.44 0.38
C GLY A 141 26.79 10.70 0.72
N ARG A 142 27.48 10.74 1.89
CA ARG A 142 28.30 11.88 2.28
C ARG A 142 29.45 12.15 1.30
N GLU A 143 30.18 11.12 0.88
CA GLU A 143 31.29 11.25 -0.07
C GLU A 143 30.80 11.87 -1.39
N PHE A 144 29.74 11.31 -1.96
CA PHE A 144 29.15 11.81 -3.21
C PHE A 144 28.50 13.20 -3.07
N PHE A 145 27.91 13.51 -1.89
CA PHE A 145 27.33 14.82 -1.61
C PHE A 145 28.42 15.91 -1.63
N ILE A 146 29.57 15.64 -0.99
CA ILE A 146 30.71 16.57 -0.97
C ILE A 146 31.28 16.74 -2.38
N GLU A 147 31.40 15.65 -3.14
CA GLU A 147 31.90 15.69 -4.52
C GLU A 147 30.99 16.55 -5.43
N GLU A 148 29.67 16.44 -5.26
CA GLU A 148 28.68 17.17 -6.09
C GLU A 148 28.52 18.64 -5.65
N HIS A 149 28.46 18.91 -4.34
CA HIS A 149 28.13 20.25 -3.82
C HIS A 149 29.37 21.05 -3.35
N GLY A 150 30.51 20.41 -3.16
CA GLY A 150 31.75 21.07 -2.69
C GLY A 150 31.72 21.49 -1.23
N VAL A 151 30.70 21.09 -0.46
CA VAL A 151 30.50 21.44 0.95
C VAL A 151 30.11 20.21 1.78
N GLU A 152 30.44 20.23 3.06
CA GLU A 152 29.99 19.19 4.00
C GLU A 152 28.49 19.30 4.26
N PRO A 153 27.75 18.17 4.31
CA PRO A 153 26.34 18.16 4.68
C PRO A 153 26.14 18.57 6.15
N GLN A 154 25.10 19.34 6.43
CA GLN A 154 24.80 19.83 7.78
C GLN A 154 24.31 18.72 8.72
N SER A 155 23.75 17.64 8.16
CA SER A 155 23.24 16.50 8.94
C SER A 155 23.14 15.24 8.09
N GLY A 156 23.10 14.07 8.76
CA GLY A 156 22.79 12.80 8.08
C GLY A 156 21.40 12.79 7.41
N ARG A 157 20.45 13.59 7.92
CA ARG A 157 19.12 13.75 7.32
C ARG A 157 19.18 14.44 5.96
N GLU A 158 20.04 15.42 5.80
CA GLU A 158 20.28 16.10 4.53
C GLU A 158 20.77 15.12 3.46
N ILE A 159 21.73 14.27 3.81
CA ILE A 159 22.24 13.22 2.92
C ILE A 159 21.10 12.28 2.49
N VAL A 160 20.31 11.81 3.45
CA VAL A 160 19.19 10.89 3.18
C VAL A 160 18.15 11.55 2.26
N ASN A 161 17.82 12.82 2.51
CA ASN A 161 16.87 13.57 1.67
C ASN A 161 17.40 13.76 0.25
N TRP A 162 18.67 14.12 0.11
CA TRP A 162 19.32 14.27 -1.20
C TRP A 162 19.33 12.94 -1.98
N VAL A 163 19.78 11.83 -1.36
CA VAL A 163 19.77 10.50 -1.98
C VAL A 163 18.36 10.07 -2.37
N ASN A 164 17.35 10.34 -1.54
CA ASN A 164 15.96 10.05 -1.86
C ASN A 164 15.46 10.89 -3.04
N GLY A 165 15.80 12.18 -3.11
CA GLY A 165 15.48 13.03 -4.26
C GLY A 165 16.10 12.50 -5.56
N LEU A 166 17.32 11.96 -5.52
CA LEU A 166 17.92 11.29 -6.69
C LEU A 166 17.17 10.02 -7.07
N LYS A 167 16.72 9.21 -6.09
CA LYS A 167 15.90 8.01 -6.35
C LYS A 167 14.55 8.37 -6.98
N ASP A 168 13.92 9.44 -6.53
CA ASP A 168 12.61 9.88 -7.04
C ASP A 168 12.68 10.32 -8.52
N ASN A 169 13.83 10.80 -8.96
CA ASN A 169 14.10 11.20 -10.36
C ASN A 169 14.45 10.01 -11.28
N VAL A 170 14.70 8.82 -10.72
CA VAL A 170 15.02 7.62 -11.50
C VAL A 170 13.79 6.73 -11.60
N ARG A 171 13.53 6.20 -12.80
CA ARG A 171 12.48 5.19 -12.98
C ARG A 171 12.71 4.03 -12.02
N GLN A 172 11.68 3.62 -11.31
CA GLN A 172 11.72 2.49 -10.39
C GLN A 172 10.88 1.33 -10.91
N SER A 173 11.29 0.11 -10.57
CA SER A 173 10.51 -1.08 -10.86
C SER A 173 9.31 -1.19 -9.93
N VAL A 174 8.19 -1.62 -10.48
CA VAL A 174 6.99 -1.91 -9.69
C VAL A 174 7.15 -3.23 -8.96
N SER A 175 7.09 -3.20 -7.64
CA SER A 175 7.13 -4.39 -6.78
C SER A 175 5.78 -4.91 -6.38
N GLY A 176 4.78 -4.04 -6.34
CA GLY A 176 3.42 -4.40 -5.95
C GLY A 176 2.40 -3.31 -6.20
N PHE A 177 1.18 -3.61 -5.80
CA PHE A 177 0.01 -2.73 -5.92
C PHE A 177 -0.71 -2.72 -4.59
N ASP A 178 -0.81 -1.54 -3.97
CA ASP A 178 -1.58 -1.35 -2.75
C ASP A 178 -3.04 -1.06 -3.11
N LEU A 179 -3.90 -1.98 -2.74
CA LEU A 179 -5.35 -1.87 -2.84
C LEU A 179 -5.88 -1.48 -1.45
N THR A 180 -6.23 -0.21 -1.28
CA THR A 180 -6.78 0.26 -0.01
C THR A 180 -8.30 0.14 -0.01
N PHE A 181 -8.82 -0.77 0.79
CA PHE A 181 -10.25 -1.00 0.98
C PHE A 181 -10.76 -0.17 2.16
N SER A 182 -11.62 0.80 1.89
CA SER A 182 -12.27 1.63 2.91
C SER A 182 -13.78 1.51 2.74
N PRO A 183 -14.55 1.20 3.78
CA PRO A 183 -16.02 1.21 3.72
C PRO A 183 -16.56 2.63 3.54
N ALA A 184 -17.86 2.73 3.31
CA ALA A 184 -18.58 4.01 3.34
C ALA A 184 -18.35 4.73 4.67
N LYS A 185 -18.37 6.07 4.67
CA LYS A 185 -18.03 6.87 5.88
C LYS A 185 -18.94 6.56 7.06
N SER A 186 -20.22 6.30 6.82
CA SER A 186 -21.18 5.92 7.86
C SER A 186 -20.79 4.63 8.58
N VAL A 187 -20.16 3.67 7.88
CA VAL A 187 -19.67 2.42 8.49
C VAL A 187 -18.51 2.69 9.45
N SER A 188 -17.53 3.53 9.05
CA SER A 188 -16.43 3.93 9.93
C SER A 188 -16.93 4.72 11.15
N VAL A 189 -17.95 5.56 10.97
CA VAL A 189 -18.59 6.32 12.07
C VAL A 189 -19.34 5.37 13.00
N ALA A 190 -20.14 4.44 12.46
CA ALA A 190 -20.85 3.43 13.25
C ALA A 190 -19.88 2.56 14.05
N TRP A 191 -18.79 2.11 13.41
CA TRP A 191 -17.70 1.37 14.06
C TRP A 191 -17.10 2.17 15.25
N ALA A 192 -16.77 3.43 15.05
CA ALA A 192 -16.10 4.26 16.06
C ALA A 192 -16.98 4.65 17.24
N LEU A 193 -18.30 4.74 17.05
CA LEU A 193 -19.26 5.16 18.07
C LEU A 193 -19.99 3.99 18.75
N SER A 194 -19.77 2.76 18.28
CA SER A 194 -20.38 1.56 18.86
C SER A 194 -19.65 1.10 20.12
N ASP A 195 -20.29 0.21 20.87
CA ASP A 195 -19.62 -0.57 21.89
C ASP A 195 -18.56 -1.52 21.29
N GLU A 196 -17.68 -2.02 22.13
CA GLU A 196 -16.52 -2.83 21.71
C GLU A 196 -16.92 -4.12 20.96
N GLU A 197 -18.02 -4.76 21.35
CA GLU A 197 -18.51 -6.00 20.72
C GLU A 197 -19.01 -5.71 19.30
N THR A 198 -19.84 -4.69 19.15
CA THR A 198 -20.35 -4.22 17.86
C THR A 198 -19.23 -3.75 16.93
N ALA A 199 -18.28 -2.99 17.46
CA ALA A 199 -17.12 -2.52 16.69
C ALA A 199 -16.27 -3.69 16.16
N ARG A 200 -15.99 -4.70 16.99
CA ARG A 200 -15.27 -5.91 16.57
C ARG A 200 -16.03 -6.71 15.51
N ARG A 201 -17.36 -6.74 15.57
CA ARG A 201 -18.18 -7.38 14.54
C ARG A 201 -18.04 -6.65 13.21
N ILE A 202 -18.16 -5.33 13.19
CA ILE A 202 -17.99 -4.51 11.99
C ILE A 202 -16.60 -4.76 11.37
N GLU A 203 -15.54 -4.74 12.20
CA GLU A 203 -14.17 -5.00 11.75
C GLU A 203 -14.02 -6.40 11.15
N LYS A 204 -14.60 -7.42 11.79
CA LYS A 204 -14.58 -8.79 11.27
C LYS A 204 -15.27 -8.90 9.92
N LEU A 205 -16.43 -8.27 9.75
CA LEU A 205 -17.19 -8.28 8.49
C LEU A 205 -16.45 -7.48 7.39
N HIS A 206 -15.80 -6.35 7.72
CA HIS A 206 -14.93 -5.63 6.82
C HIS A 206 -13.79 -6.53 6.31
N HIS A 207 -13.07 -7.20 7.21
CA HIS A 207 -12.00 -8.12 6.86
C HIS A 207 -12.49 -9.30 5.99
N GLN A 208 -13.65 -9.87 6.30
CA GLN A 208 -14.28 -10.90 5.48
C GLN A 208 -14.58 -10.38 4.08
N ALA A 209 -15.15 -9.18 3.96
CA ALA A 209 -15.45 -8.56 2.67
C ALA A 209 -14.18 -8.32 1.83
N VAL A 210 -13.08 -7.91 2.46
CA VAL A 210 -11.77 -7.77 1.81
C VAL A 210 -11.29 -9.11 1.27
N LYS A 211 -11.32 -10.19 2.08
CA LYS A 211 -10.92 -11.54 1.64
C LYS A 211 -11.75 -12.04 0.47
N GLU A 212 -13.07 -11.90 0.55
CA GLU A 212 -13.98 -12.36 -0.52
C GLU A 212 -13.82 -11.53 -1.81
N ALA A 213 -13.61 -10.21 -1.70
CA ALA A 213 -13.33 -9.35 -2.85
C ALA A 213 -11.98 -9.70 -3.50
N MET A 214 -10.95 -10.00 -2.71
CA MET A 214 -9.65 -10.44 -3.20
C MET A 214 -9.72 -11.80 -3.88
N ALA A 215 -10.43 -12.78 -3.32
CA ALA A 215 -10.64 -14.08 -3.95
C ALA A 215 -11.35 -13.92 -5.31
N TRP A 216 -12.40 -13.08 -5.37
CA TRP A 216 -13.04 -12.76 -6.64
C TRP A 216 -12.07 -12.09 -7.63
N ALA A 217 -11.20 -11.19 -7.15
CA ALA A 217 -10.23 -10.52 -8.00
C ALA A 217 -9.17 -11.49 -8.56
N GLU A 218 -8.74 -12.49 -7.80
CA GLU A 218 -7.82 -13.54 -8.27
C GLU A 218 -8.42 -14.31 -9.46
N ASP A 219 -9.70 -14.65 -9.42
CA ASP A 219 -10.38 -15.40 -10.48
C ASP A 219 -10.68 -14.56 -11.72
N ASN A 220 -10.89 -13.23 -11.57
CA ASN A 220 -11.50 -12.40 -12.62
C ASN A 220 -10.60 -11.26 -13.13
N VAL A 221 -9.56 -10.85 -12.38
CA VAL A 221 -8.80 -9.63 -12.66
C VAL A 221 -7.29 -9.83 -12.61
N LEU A 222 -6.79 -10.64 -11.66
CA LEU A 222 -5.36 -10.72 -11.33
C LEU A 222 -4.66 -11.77 -12.20
N PHE A 223 -4.49 -11.43 -13.47
CA PHE A 223 -3.82 -12.24 -14.47
C PHE A 223 -2.35 -11.89 -14.63
N THR A 224 -1.61 -12.71 -15.37
CA THR A 224 -0.27 -12.42 -15.87
C THR A 224 -0.23 -12.52 -17.39
N ARG A 225 0.92 -12.18 -17.97
CA ARG A 225 1.13 -12.25 -19.42
C ARG A 225 2.27 -13.18 -19.77
N SER A 226 2.06 -14.00 -20.80
CA SER A 226 3.01 -14.97 -21.34
C SER A 226 3.16 -14.82 -22.88
N GLY A 227 3.94 -15.71 -23.48
CA GLY A 227 4.18 -15.73 -24.90
C GLY A 227 5.11 -14.64 -25.44
N LYS A 228 5.26 -14.57 -26.75
CA LYS A 228 6.13 -13.59 -27.43
C LYS A 228 5.63 -12.17 -27.17
N GLN A 229 6.46 -11.34 -26.54
CA GLN A 229 6.13 -9.97 -26.15
C GLN A 229 4.94 -9.83 -25.17
N GLY A 230 4.64 -10.88 -24.38
CA GLY A 230 3.55 -10.85 -23.41
C GLY A 230 2.16 -10.68 -24.04
N ARG A 231 1.91 -11.26 -25.22
CA ARG A 231 0.64 -11.09 -25.92
C ARG A 231 -0.49 -11.91 -25.33
N GLU A 232 -0.17 -13.02 -24.68
CA GLU A 232 -1.17 -13.93 -24.12
C GLU A 232 -1.43 -13.58 -22.65
N GLN A 233 -2.67 -13.29 -22.31
CA GLN A 233 -3.11 -13.18 -20.95
C GLN A 233 -3.39 -14.59 -20.41
N VAL A 234 -2.76 -14.95 -19.30
CA VAL A 234 -2.89 -16.27 -18.69
C VAL A 234 -3.27 -16.15 -17.24
N LYS A 235 -3.93 -17.16 -16.71
CA LYS A 235 -4.30 -17.23 -15.29
C LYS A 235 -3.05 -17.39 -14.42
N THR A 236 -3.19 -16.93 -13.18
CA THR A 236 -2.22 -17.15 -12.11
C THR A 236 -2.73 -18.23 -11.16
N LYS A 237 -1.82 -18.79 -10.38
CA LYS A 237 -2.17 -19.64 -9.22
C LYS A 237 -2.56 -18.80 -8.00
N GLY A 238 -3.15 -17.62 -8.25
CA GLY A 238 -3.45 -16.61 -7.26
C GLY A 238 -2.30 -15.62 -7.03
N VAL A 239 -2.48 -14.72 -6.09
CA VAL A 239 -1.49 -13.70 -5.72
C VAL A 239 -0.91 -13.93 -4.34
N ILE A 240 0.28 -13.38 -4.11
CA ILE A 240 0.85 -13.20 -2.78
C ILE A 240 0.53 -11.77 -2.38
N ALA A 241 -0.16 -11.60 -1.25
CA ALA A 241 -0.50 -10.29 -0.73
C ALA A 241 -0.28 -10.22 0.78
N SER A 242 -0.12 -9.02 1.29
CA SER A 242 -0.07 -8.73 2.73
C SER A 242 -1.11 -7.68 3.07
N GLU A 243 -1.95 -7.94 4.08
CA GLU A 243 -2.98 -7.03 4.57
C GLU A 243 -2.51 -6.32 5.83
N PHE A 244 -2.67 -4.99 5.87
CA PHE A 244 -2.40 -4.14 7.01
C PHE A 244 -3.69 -3.38 7.36
N LYS A 245 -4.15 -3.51 8.59
CA LYS A 245 -5.37 -2.85 9.08
C LYS A 245 -5.01 -1.51 9.69
N HIS A 246 -5.75 -0.48 9.30
CA HIS A 246 -5.65 0.86 9.86
C HIS A 246 -7.02 1.35 10.33
N TYR A 247 -7.03 2.21 11.35
CA TYR A 247 -8.23 2.60 12.07
C TYR A 247 -8.51 4.10 12.05
N ASP A 248 -7.55 4.90 11.60
CA ASP A 248 -7.62 6.35 11.61
C ASP A 248 -7.01 7.00 10.37
N THR A 249 -7.39 8.23 10.11
CA THR A 249 -6.71 9.09 9.15
C THR A 249 -5.52 9.78 9.81
N ARG A 250 -4.61 10.39 9.02
CA ARG A 250 -3.54 11.26 9.54
C ARG A 250 -4.04 12.43 10.39
N ALA A 251 -5.29 12.84 10.24
CA ALA A 251 -5.93 13.89 11.04
C ALA A 251 -6.60 13.36 12.32
N GLY A 252 -6.45 12.05 12.64
CA GLY A 252 -7.02 11.40 13.79
C GLY A 252 -8.54 11.20 13.72
N ASP A 253 -9.13 11.21 12.52
CA ASP A 253 -10.53 10.83 12.35
C ASP A 253 -10.64 9.31 12.24
N PRO A 254 -11.69 8.68 12.80
CA PRO A 254 -11.99 7.28 12.61
C PRO A 254 -12.14 6.95 11.12
N ASP A 255 -11.36 5.99 10.65
CA ASP A 255 -11.34 5.55 9.26
C ASP A 255 -10.90 4.08 9.20
N LEU A 256 -11.90 3.19 9.30
CA LEU A 256 -11.65 1.76 9.20
C LEU A 256 -11.21 1.43 7.76
N HIS A 257 -9.99 0.96 7.57
CA HIS A 257 -9.53 0.55 6.25
C HIS A 257 -8.43 -0.50 6.30
N SER A 258 -8.32 -1.26 5.22
CA SER A 258 -7.27 -2.27 5.02
C SER A 258 -6.46 -1.95 3.78
N HIS A 259 -5.14 -1.90 3.93
CA HIS A 259 -4.20 -1.93 2.82
C HIS A 259 -3.89 -3.37 2.45
N VAL A 260 -4.17 -3.77 1.23
CA VAL A 260 -3.80 -5.08 0.68
C VAL A 260 -2.71 -4.85 -0.36
N LEU A 261 -1.46 -5.07 0.04
CA LEU A 261 -0.31 -4.98 -0.86
C LEU A 261 -0.16 -6.27 -1.65
N VAL A 262 -0.59 -6.25 -2.90
CA VAL A 262 -0.48 -7.37 -3.84
C VAL A 262 0.90 -7.35 -4.50
N SER A 263 1.63 -8.45 -4.41
CA SER A 263 2.93 -8.59 -5.05
C SER A 263 2.83 -8.56 -6.58
N ASN A 264 3.79 -7.90 -7.23
CA ASN A 264 3.96 -7.98 -8.67
C ASN A 264 4.57 -9.33 -9.12
N LYS A 265 4.94 -10.21 -8.18
CA LYS A 265 5.42 -11.56 -8.45
C LYS A 265 4.27 -12.54 -8.31
N VAL A 266 3.86 -13.14 -9.43
CA VAL A 266 2.77 -14.12 -9.48
C VAL A 266 3.23 -15.39 -10.19
N GLN A 267 2.73 -16.54 -9.75
CA GLN A 267 3.03 -17.81 -10.41
C GLN A 267 1.95 -18.11 -11.45
N ALA A 268 2.36 -18.31 -12.70
CA ALA A 268 1.48 -18.79 -13.76
C ALA A 268 1.13 -20.26 -13.56
N GLU A 269 0.09 -20.76 -14.25
CA GLU A 269 -0.35 -22.17 -14.15
C GLU A 269 0.77 -23.17 -14.50
N ASP A 270 1.68 -22.80 -15.41
CA ASP A 270 2.85 -23.59 -15.80
C ASP A 270 3.99 -23.57 -14.76
N GLY A 271 3.81 -22.90 -13.62
CA GLY A 271 4.77 -22.83 -12.52
C GLY A 271 5.81 -21.72 -12.63
N ARG A 272 5.87 -20.97 -13.74
CA ARG A 272 6.82 -19.86 -13.91
C ARG A 272 6.38 -18.65 -13.09
N TRP A 273 7.32 -18.00 -12.44
CA TRP A 273 7.13 -16.72 -11.79
C TRP A 273 7.24 -15.57 -12.81
N LEU A 274 6.18 -14.79 -12.92
CA LEU A 274 6.01 -13.69 -13.88
C LEU A 274 5.55 -12.42 -13.14
N SER A 275 5.39 -11.32 -13.90
CA SER A 275 4.80 -10.09 -13.37
C SER A 275 3.30 -10.06 -13.58
N LEU A 276 2.57 -9.48 -12.63
CA LEU A 276 1.13 -9.23 -12.73
C LEU A 276 0.80 -8.35 -13.95
N ASP A 277 -0.32 -8.60 -14.61
CA ASP A 277 -0.85 -7.73 -15.68
C ASP A 277 -1.45 -6.45 -15.07
N SER A 278 -0.61 -5.47 -14.84
CA SER A 278 -1.02 -4.18 -14.25
C SER A 278 -2.08 -3.45 -15.08
N LYS A 279 -2.11 -3.63 -16.40
CA LYS A 279 -3.13 -2.99 -17.26
C LYS A 279 -4.51 -3.56 -16.99
N ALA A 280 -4.62 -4.87 -16.80
CA ALA A 280 -5.87 -5.52 -16.43
C ALA A 280 -6.33 -5.03 -15.05
N LEU A 281 -5.43 -5.01 -14.07
CA LEU A 281 -5.71 -4.53 -12.71
C LEU A 281 -6.21 -3.09 -12.72
N HIS A 282 -5.49 -2.14 -13.35
CA HIS A 282 -5.91 -0.73 -13.40
C HIS A 282 -7.28 -0.56 -14.09
N LYS A 283 -7.54 -1.31 -15.16
CA LYS A 283 -8.81 -1.25 -15.89
C LYS A 283 -10.00 -1.76 -15.06
N GLN A 284 -9.76 -2.73 -14.20
CA GLN A 284 -10.79 -3.42 -13.42
C GLN A 284 -10.81 -3.02 -11.93
N ALA A 285 -9.99 -2.05 -11.53
CA ALA A 285 -9.91 -1.61 -10.12
C ALA A 285 -11.27 -1.19 -9.56
N GLN A 286 -12.10 -0.51 -10.36
CA GLN A 286 -13.44 -0.11 -9.97
C GLN A 286 -14.37 -1.32 -9.74
N ALA A 287 -14.26 -2.37 -10.55
CA ALA A 287 -15.03 -3.59 -10.36
C ALA A 287 -14.70 -4.29 -9.03
N ILE A 288 -13.41 -4.30 -8.64
CA ILE A 288 -12.97 -4.82 -7.33
C ILE A 288 -13.58 -3.96 -6.20
N SER A 289 -13.59 -2.63 -6.35
CA SER A 289 -14.21 -1.72 -5.36
C SER A 289 -15.69 -2.01 -5.16
N HIS A 290 -16.46 -2.07 -6.26
CA HIS A 290 -17.89 -2.37 -6.19
C HIS A 290 -18.19 -3.75 -5.61
N ARG A 291 -17.34 -4.74 -5.93
CA ARG A 291 -17.46 -6.08 -5.37
C ARG A 291 -17.30 -6.07 -3.86
N TYR A 292 -16.25 -5.39 -3.36
CA TYR A 292 -16.04 -5.21 -1.93
C TYR A 292 -17.22 -4.49 -1.25
N ASP A 293 -17.67 -3.36 -1.79
CA ASP A 293 -18.78 -2.58 -1.22
C ASP A 293 -20.08 -3.42 -1.16
N SER A 294 -20.38 -4.15 -2.22
CA SER A 294 -21.56 -5.05 -2.29
C SER A 294 -21.50 -6.16 -1.25
N ILE A 295 -20.34 -6.81 -1.09
CA ILE A 295 -20.15 -7.88 -0.10
C ILE A 295 -20.30 -7.31 1.31
N LEU A 296 -19.60 -6.21 1.63
CA LEU A 296 -19.65 -5.61 2.95
C LEU A 296 -21.06 -5.18 3.34
N ASN A 297 -21.75 -4.47 2.46
CA ASN A 297 -23.11 -4.02 2.71
C ASN A 297 -24.07 -5.21 2.95
N THR A 298 -23.92 -6.29 2.17
CA THR A 298 -24.69 -7.51 2.34
C THR A 298 -24.42 -8.18 3.70
N LEU A 299 -23.13 -8.30 4.08
CA LEU A 299 -22.74 -8.87 5.38
C LEU A 299 -23.27 -8.04 6.55
N LEU A 300 -23.14 -6.71 6.49
CA LEU A 300 -23.64 -5.80 7.53
C LEU A 300 -25.17 -5.84 7.63
N SER A 301 -25.88 -5.95 6.50
CA SER A 301 -27.33 -6.08 6.50
C SER A 301 -27.78 -7.41 7.10
N ASN A 302 -27.18 -8.52 6.68
CA ASN A 302 -27.61 -9.85 7.10
C ASN A 302 -27.25 -10.15 8.57
N GLU A 303 -26.08 -9.73 9.02
CA GLU A 303 -25.57 -10.11 10.34
C GLU A 303 -25.84 -9.07 11.42
N MET A 304 -26.01 -7.79 11.05
CA MET A 304 -26.18 -6.69 11.99
C MET A 304 -27.50 -5.92 11.80
N GLY A 305 -28.27 -6.23 10.75
CA GLY A 305 -29.55 -5.58 10.48
C GLY A 305 -29.43 -4.14 9.96
N TYR A 306 -28.26 -3.71 9.50
CA TYR A 306 -28.11 -2.37 8.92
C TYR A 306 -28.83 -2.28 7.57
N THR A 307 -29.49 -1.15 7.34
CA THR A 307 -30.07 -0.75 6.06
C THR A 307 -29.21 0.35 5.44
N PHE A 308 -29.19 0.40 4.10
CA PHE A 308 -28.37 1.34 3.36
C PHE A 308 -29.22 2.19 2.43
N THR A 309 -28.89 3.47 2.36
CA THR A 309 -29.48 4.43 1.40
C THR A 309 -28.40 4.98 0.49
N ALA A 310 -28.79 5.23 -0.78
CA ALA A 310 -27.91 5.85 -1.76
C ALA A 310 -27.74 7.34 -1.43
N ARG A 311 -26.51 7.79 -1.27
CA ARG A 311 -26.14 9.21 -1.17
C ARG A 311 -25.64 9.69 -2.54
N ASP A 312 -26.37 10.61 -3.12
CA ASP A 312 -26.00 11.23 -4.39
C ASP A 312 -24.87 12.26 -4.19
N HIS A 313 -23.87 12.23 -5.04
CA HIS A 313 -22.74 13.17 -5.06
C HIS A 313 -22.77 14.14 -6.25
N GLY A 314 -23.88 14.19 -6.99
CA GLY A 314 -24.10 15.04 -8.14
C GLY A 314 -23.77 14.38 -9.48
N VAL A 315 -23.96 15.16 -10.54
CA VAL A 315 -23.85 14.70 -11.93
C VAL A 315 -22.48 14.07 -12.20
N ASN A 316 -22.49 12.89 -12.84
CA ASN A 316 -21.30 12.09 -13.21
C ASN A 316 -20.48 11.53 -12.04
N LYS A 317 -21.04 11.46 -10.83
CA LYS A 317 -20.46 10.76 -9.70
C LYS A 317 -21.33 9.57 -9.32
N GLU A 318 -20.71 8.45 -8.99
CA GLU A 318 -21.44 7.30 -8.48
C GLU A 318 -21.93 7.57 -7.04
N PRO A 319 -23.16 7.14 -6.70
CA PRO A 319 -23.66 7.24 -5.35
C PRO A 319 -22.87 6.33 -4.40
N THR A 320 -22.67 6.75 -3.16
CA THR A 320 -22.22 5.89 -2.08
C THR A 320 -23.40 5.37 -1.27
N TRP A 321 -23.30 4.12 -0.84
CA TRP A 321 -24.33 3.50 0.00
C TRP A 321 -23.95 3.70 1.46
N GLU A 322 -24.67 4.59 2.15
CA GLU A 322 -24.43 4.92 3.55
C GLU A 322 -25.47 4.25 4.46
N ILE A 323 -25.09 3.91 5.70
CA ILE A 323 -26.00 3.35 6.70
C ILE A 323 -27.14 4.33 6.96
N GLU A 324 -28.37 3.86 6.84
CA GLU A 324 -29.57 4.65 7.14
C GLU A 324 -29.58 5.10 8.61
N GLY A 325 -29.89 6.39 8.85
CA GLY A 325 -29.90 6.97 10.20
C GLY A 325 -28.56 7.60 10.62
N VAL A 326 -27.46 7.37 9.91
CA VAL A 326 -26.21 8.12 10.12
C VAL A 326 -26.28 9.44 9.35
N SER A 327 -26.42 10.56 10.07
CA SER A 327 -26.62 11.87 9.45
C SER A 327 -25.37 12.37 8.72
N GLU A 328 -25.59 13.18 7.69
CA GLU A 328 -24.49 13.81 6.92
C GLU A 328 -23.61 14.70 7.82
N SER A 329 -24.24 15.47 8.73
CA SER A 329 -23.52 16.33 9.67
C SER A 329 -22.61 15.53 10.62
N LEU A 330 -23.05 14.33 11.02
CA LEU A 330 -22.21 13.43 11.82
C LEU A 330 -21.01 12.91 11.02
N MET A 331 -21.22 12.45 9.79
CA MET A 331 -20.12 12.01 8.92
C MET A 331 -19.12 13.15 8.62
N GLU A 332 -19.61 14.37 8.45
CA GLU A 332 -18.77 15.55 8.24
C GLU A 332 -17.96 15.92 9.49
N SER A 333 -18.52 15.74 10.70
CA SER A 333 -17.80 16.00 11.94
C SER A 333 -16.56 15.12 12.11
N PHE A 334 -16.59 13.90 11.55
CA PHE A 334 -15.49 12.94 11.49
C PHE A 334 -14.67 12.98 10.18
N SER A 335 -14.71 14.10 9.46
CA SER A 335 -14.01 14.30 8.19
C SER A 335 -13.07 15.51 8.23
N LYS A 336 -12.25 15.64 9.29
CA LYS A 336 -11.34 16.79 9.50
C LYS A 336 -10.38 16.97 8.33
N ARG A 337 -9.80 15.88 7.82
CA ARG A 337 -8.86 15.92 6.70
C ARG A 337 -9.51 16.50 5.44
N ARG A 338 -10.73 16.07 5.11
CA ARG A 338 -11.47 16.61 3.96
C ARG A 338 -11.78 18.10 4.15
N ARG A 339 -12.22 18.49 5.35
CA ARG A 339 -12.49 19.91 5.67
C ARG A 339 -11.24 20.76 5.60
N GLY A 340 -10.09 20.26 6.03
CA GLY A 340 -8.80 20.93 5.90
C GLY A 340 -8.34 21.08 4.45
N ALA A 341 -8.56 20.08 3.62
CA ALA A 341 -8.17 20.07 2.22
C ALA A 341 -9.08 20.96 1.33
N GLU A 342 -10.34 21.18 1.71
CA GLU A 342 -11.29 21.93 0.89
C GLU A 342 -10.89 23.38 0.59
N PRO A 343 -10.40 24.19 1.54
CA PRO A 343 -9.90 25.53 1.26
C PRO A 343 -8.68 25.51 0.32
N VAL A 344 -7.77 24.55 0.52
CA VAL A 344 -6.58 24.37 -0.32
C VAL A 344 -7.00 24.00 -1.74
N TYR A 345 -7.94 23.06 -1.89
CA TYR A 345 -8.48 22.68 -3.19
C TYR A 345 -9.11 23.88 -3.93
N LYS A 346 -9.91 24.71 -3.24
CA LYS A 346 -10.50 25.91 -3.84
C LYS A 346 -9.43 26.87 -4.35
N ARG A 347 -8.39 27.11 -3.56
CA ARG A 347 -7.23 27.93 -3.97
C ARG A 347 -6.53 27.34 -5.21
N LEU A 348 -6.23 26.06 -5.23
CA LEU A 348 -5.60 25.38 -6.37
C LEU A 348 -6.45 25.44 -7.64
N VAL A 349 -7.77 25.35 -7.53
CA VAL A 349 -8.70 25.53 -8.66
C VAL A 349 -8.66 26.96 -9.18
N GLU A 350 -8.67 27.96 -8.31
CA GLU A 350 -8.57 29.38 -8.69
C GLU A 350 -7.23 29.66 -9.41
N GLU A 351 -6.12 29.17 -8.87
CA GLU A 351 -4.79 29.26 -9.49
C GLU A 351 -4.75 28.58 -10.87
N PHE A 352 -5.37 27.41 -11.01
CA PHE A 352 -5.48 26.68 -12.26
C PHE A 352 -6.27 27.47 -13.31
N VAL A 353 -7.42 28.03 -12.92
CA VAL A 353 -8.26 28.85 -13.82
C VAL A 353 -7.53 30.13 -14.22
N ALA A 354 -6.85 30.79 -13.29
CA ALA A 354 -6.06 31.98 -13.57
C ALA A 354 -4.92 31.71 -14.57
N ALA A 355 -4.26 30.55 -14.44
CA ALA A 355 -3.14 30.17 -15.31
C ALA A 355 -3.57 29.69 -16.69
N ARG A 356 -4.73 29.03 -16.82
CA ARG A 356 -5.15 28.36 -18.07
C ARG A 356 -6.39 28.96 -18.74
N GLY A 357 -7.12 29.82 -18.05
CA GLY A 357 -8.35 30.44 -18.58
C GLY A 357 -9.54 29.50 -18.75
N THR A 358 -9.44 28.24 -18.24
CA THR A 358 -10.48 27.22 -18.35
C THR A 358 -10.68 26.52 -17.03
N THR A 359 -11.89 26.01 -16.77
CA THR A 359 -12.17 25.17 -15.60
C THR A 359 -11.51 23.79 -15.75
N PRO A 360 -11.01 23.20 -14.65
CA PRO A 360 -10.39 21.88 -14.69
C PRO A 360 -11.40 20.79 -15.09
N ASN A 361 -10.97 19.86 -15.95
CA ASN A 361 -11.72 18.66 -16.30
C ASN A 361 -11.69 17.62 -15.16
N SER A 362 -12.41 16.49 -15.30
CA SER A 362 -12.53 15.48 -14.24
C SER A 362 -11.19 14.89 -13.77
N VAL A 363 -10.23 14.74 -14.67
CA VAL A 363 -8.88 14.23 -14.35
C VAL A 363 -8.07 15.29 -13.58
N GLU A 364 -8.15 16.54 -14.04
CA GLU A 364 -7.49 17.68 -13.39
C GLU A 364 -8.09 17.96 -12.00
N VAL A 365 -9.42 17.87 -11.86
CA VAL A 365 -10.10 17.93 -10.55
C VAL A 365 -9.54 16.87 -9.59
N GLY A 366 -9.42 15.61 -10.05
CA GLY A 366 -8.85 14.54 -9.24
C GLY A 366 -7.42 14.83 -8.79
N ARG A 367 -6.58 15.37 -9.69
CA ARG A 367 -5.20 15.75 -9.38
C ARG A 367 -5.12 16.91 -8.37
N LEU A 368 -5.86 17.99 -8.58
CA LEU A 368 -5.88 19.13 -7.67
C LEU A 368 -6.40 18.76 -6.29
N TRP A 369 -7.37 17.84 -6.24
CA TRP A 369 -7.86 17.32 -4.98
C TRP A 369 -6.81 16.49 -4.23
N GLN A 370 -6.07 15.63 -4.94
CA GLN A 370 -4.95 14.88 -4.35
C GLN A 370 -3.84 15.82 -3.83
N GLU A 371 -3.51 16.86 -4.58
CA GLU A 371 -2.55 17.87 -4.17
C GLU A 371 -3.01 18.60 -2.90
N ALA A 372 -4.27 19.01 -2.83
CA ALA A 372 -4.85 19.63 -1.63
C ALA A 372 -4.78 18.70 -0.39
N ILE A 373 -5.01 17.40 -0.58
CA ILE A 373 -4.90 16.40 0.50
C ILE A 373 -3.45 16.21 0.97
N LEU A 374 -2.48 16.38 0.09
CA LEU A 374 -1.05 16.25 0.43
C LEU A 374 -0.50 17.48 1.16
N GLU A 375 -1.07 18.65 0.92
CA GLU A 375 -0.71 19.90 1.61
C GLU A 375 -1.28 19.96 3.05
N THR A 376 -2.31 19.17 3.37
CA THR A 376 -2.95 19.05 4.69
C THR A 376 -2.55 17.79 5.44
#